data_a940dc8beadd859757abc4a8990d3e86
#
_entry.id   a940dc8beadd859757abc4a8990d3e86
#
_cell.length_a   1.000
_cell.length_b   1.000
_cell.length_c   1.000
_cell.angle_alpha   90.00
_cell.angle_beta   90.00
_cell.angle_gamma   90.00
#
_symmetry.space_group_name_H-M   'P 1'
#
loop_
_entity.id
_entity.type
_entity.pdbx_description
1 polymer ?
#
loop_
_entity_poly.entity_id
_entity_poly.type
_entity_poly.pdbx_seq_one_letter_code
_entity_poly.pdbx_strand_id
1 'polypeptide(L)'
;LREIYENTSFCIQLPLSTKMNIFKNIQKVGFVSKKPTTTKEVVRKNLGVDESKFLIFIILPDFFNVSLSSGQDIQVISTGAQVNVGDPIIIKPWTEGQNLVASSDLVVCKCGYGMISECLTNNIKFQFLIDENHPEQKAMFKELNSLGINSSISDWKSGKIDLDINLNIEKLEPIANDNAKVKELILEFIK
;
A
#
# COMPACT_ATOMS: atom_id res chain seq x y z
N LEU A 1 -10.17 -12.62 25.76
CA LEU A 1 -10.23 -11.83 24.50
C LEU A 1 -11.62 -11.87 23.86
N ARG A 2 -12.23 -13.07 23.68
CA ARG A 2 -13.55 -13.19 23.04
C ARG A 2 -14.63 -12.37 23.77
N GLU A 3 -14.71 -12.47 25.09
CA GLU A 3 -15.66 -11.72 25.91
C GLU A 3 -15.52 -10.19 25.77
N ILE A 4 -14.27 -9.69 25.63
CA ILE A 4 -14.00 -8.27 25.39
C ILE A 4 -14.61 -7.85 24.05
N TYR A 5 -14.39 -8.62 23.00
CA TYR A 5 -14.92 -8.29 21.66
C TYR A 5 -16.45 -8.41 21.58
N GLU A 6 -17.04 -9.41 22.25
CA GLU A 6 -18.50 -9.58 22.32
C GLU A 6 -19.20 -8.43 23.06
N ASN A 7 -18.50 -7.80 24.00
CA ASN A 7 -18.99 -6.65 24.78
C ASN A 7 -18.57 -5.29 24.20
N THR A 8 -17.90 -5.28 23.05
CA THR A 8 -17.57 -4.04 22.33
C THR A 8 -18.86 -3.41 21.79
N SER A 9 -19.11 -2.16 22.16
CA SER A 9 -20.35 -1.46 21.81
C SER A 9 -20.45 -1.15 20.32
N PHE A 10 -19.29 -1.02 19.64
CA PHE A 10 -19.23 -0.55 18.25
C PHE A 10 -17.94 -1.02 17.56
N CYS A 11 -18.06 -1.46 16.32
CA CYS A 11 -16.94 -1.89 15.48
C CYS A 11 -17.03 -1.24 14.09
N ILE A 12 -15.99 -0.59 13.64
CA ILE A 12 -15.86 -0.11 12.25
C ILE A 12 -15.09 -1.16 11.46
N GLN A 13 -15.73 -1.77 10.48
CA GLN A 13 -15.11 -2.75 9.59
C GLN A 13 -14.62 -2.07 8.31
N LEU A 14 -13.31 -2.11 8.11
CA LEU A 14 -12.65 -1.67 6.89
C LEU A 14 -12.71 -2.75 5.80
N PRO A 15 -12.60 -2.40 4.51
CA PRO A 15 -12.38 -3.36 3.43
C PRO A 15 -11.11 -4.19 3.66
N LEU A 16 -10.99 -5.31 2.97
CA LEU A 16 -9.85 -6.25 3.07
C LEU A 16 -9.64 -6.84 4.47
N SER A 17 -10.56 -6.62 5.40
CA SER A 17 -10.47 -7.17 6.75
C SER A 17 -10.91 -8.63 6.80
N THR A 18 -10.47 -9.34 7.84
CA THR A 18 -11.01 -10.66 8.18
C THR A 18 -12.47 -10.55 8.60
N LYS A 19 -13.18 -11.69 8.60
CA LYS A 19 -14.58 -11.74 9.11
C LYS A 19 -14.62 -11.33 10.58
N MET A 20 -15.45 -10.33 10.90
CA MET A 20 -15.57 -9.76 12.24
C MET A 20 -16.86 -10.21 12.96
N ASN A 21 -17.27 -11.46 12.76
CA ASN A 21 -18.55 -12.01 13.26
C ASN A 21 -18.69 -12.01 14.78
N ILE A 22 -17.61 -11.75 15.51
CA ILE A 22 -17.62 -11.68 16.98
C ILE A 22 -18.27 -10.37 17.50
N PHE A 23 -18.28 -9.32 16.69
CA PHE A 23 -18.86 -8.03 17.09
C PHE A 23 -20.35 -8.00 16.80
N LYS A 24 -21.13 -7.50 17.74
CA LYS A 24 -22.61 -7.40 17.62
C LYS A 24 -23.05 -6.22 16.76
N ASN A 25 -22.31 -5.11 16.82
CA ASN A 25 -22.62 -3.88 16.11
C ASN A 25 -21.47 -3.54 15.17
N ILE A 26 -21.65 -3.80 13.87
CA ILE A 26 -20.61 -3.58 12.86
C ILE A 26 -21.11 -2.54 11.86
N GLN A 27 -20.33 -1.47 11.71
CA GLN A 27 -20.51 -0.46 10.68
C GLN A 27 -19.45 -0.66 9.59
N LYS A 28 -19.87 -1.02 8.39
CA LYS A 28 -18.99 -1.13 7.23
C LYS A 28 -18.77 0.23 6.59
N VAL A 29 -17.51 0.51 6.29
CA VAL A 29 -17.08 1.73 5.60
C VAL A 29 -16.23 1.37 4.39
N GLY A 30 -15.93 2.35 3.54
CA GLY A 30 -14.97 2.20 2.44
C GLY A 30 -13.52 2.28 2.93
N PHE A 31 -12.60 2.45 1.98
CA PHE A 31 -11.18 2.55 2.29
C PHE A 31 -10.84 3.78 3.11
N VAL A 32 -9.93 3.61 4.05
CA VAL A 32 -9.37 4.68 4.88
C VAL A 32 -7.88 4.74 4.63
N SER A 33 -7.38 5.90 4.24
CA SER A 33 -5.97 6.10 3.96
C SER A 33 -5.54 7.53 4.29
N LYS A 34 -4.23 7.74 4.45
CA LYS A 34 -3.68 9.10 4.51
C LYS A 34 -3.79 9.75 3.13
N LYS A 35 -4.22 11.02 3.12
CA LYS A 35 -4.23 11.83 1.89
C LYS A 35 -2.88 12.49 1.69
N PRO A 36 -2.42 12.66 0.44
CA PRO A 36 -1.26 13.48 0.15
C PRO A 36 -1.45 14.91 0.67
N THR A 37 -0.39 15.48 1.22
CA THR A 37 -0.37 16.85 1.75
C THR A 37 0.22 17.84 0.75
N THR A 38 0.82 17.33 -0.33
CA THR A 38 1.42 18.11 -1.42
C THR A 38 1.30 17.37 -2.75
N THR A 39 1.61 18.04 -3.86
CA THR A 39 1.48 17.46 -5.20
C THR A 39 2.67 16.58 -5.59
N LYS A 40 2.44 15.69 -6.56
CA LYS A 40 3.45 14.78 -7.14
C LYS A 40 4.67 15.56 -7.65
N GLU A 41 4.45 16.68 -8.34
CA GLU A 41 5.50 17.50 -8.94
C GLU A 41 6.40 18.13 -7.86
N VAL A 42 5.82 18.62 -6.79
CA VAL A 42 6.57 19.21 -5.67
C VAL A 42 7.41 18.15 -4.97
N VAL A 43 6.87 16.96 -4.73
CA VAL A 43 7.62 15.86 -4.10
C VAL A 43 8.78 15.42 -5.00
N ARG A 44 8.53 15.17 -6.28
CA ARG A 44 9.56 14.76 -7.23
C ARG A 44 10.67 15.79 -7.34
N LYS A 45 10.34 17.06 -7.50
CA LYS A 45 11.33 18.15 -7.52
C LYS A 45 12.19 18.19 -6.26
N ASN A 46 11.57 18.07 -5.10
CA ASN A 46 12.28 18.11 -3.82
C ASN A 46 13.22 16.91 -3.61
N LEU A 47 12.90 15.77 -4.20
CA LEU A 47 13.72 14.56 -4.17
C LEU A 47 14.79 14.55 -5.28
N GLY A 48 14.72 15.44 -6.24
CA GLY A 48 15.62 15.44 -7.40
C GLY A 48 15.26 14.35 -8.41
N VAL A 49 13.98 13.96 -8.45
CA VAL A 49 13.47 12.99 -9.44
C VAL A 49 13.33 13.70 -10.79
N ASP A 50 13.89 13.11 -11.82
CA ASP A 50 13.69 13.53 -13.20
C ASP A 50 12.23 13.24 -13.62
N GLU A 51 11.53 14.24 -14.12
CA GLU A 51 10.12 14.12 -14.50
C GLU A 51 9.89 13.12 -15.65
N SER A 52 10.89 12.89 -16.50
CA SER A 52 10.83 11.92 -17.58
C SER A 52 10.98 10.47 -17.14
N LYS A 53 11.48 10.24 -15.92
CA LYS A 53 11.78 8.90 -15.41
C LYS A 53 10.59 8.26 -14.69
N PHE A 54 10.51 6.93 -14.83
CA PHE A 54 9.56 6.11 -14.13
C PHE A 54 10.01 5.91 -12.67
N LEU A 55 9.24 6.40 -11.70
CA LEU A 55 9.57 6.35 -10.28
C LEU A 55 8.96 5.13 -9.61
N ILE A 56 9.82 4.28 -9.05
CA ILE A 56 9.42 3.11 -8.26
C ILE A 56 9.71 3.38 -6.78
N PHE A 57 8.72 3.16 -5.93
CA PHE A 57 8.89 3.21 -4.48
C PHE A 57 8.80 1.79 -3.90
N ILE A 58 9.91 1.31 -3.30
CA ILE A 58 10.04 -0.03 -2.73
C ILE A 58 10.04 0.06 -1.21
N ILE A 59 9.04 -0.55 -0.58
CA ILE A 59 8.86 -0.59 0.88
C ILE A 59 8.85 -2.05 1.34
N LEU A 60 10.03 -2.60 1.52
CA LEU A 60 10.24 -3.98 1.93
C LEU A 60 11.30 -4.07 3.03
N PRO A 61 11.29 -5.12 3.86
CA PRO A 61 12.34 -5.39 4.82
C PRO A 61 13.74 -5.46 4.19
N ASP A 62 14.77 -5.19 4.97
CA ASP A 62 16.17 -5.08 4.57
C ASP A 62 16.81 -6.38 4.07
N PHE A 63 16.22 -7.53 4.40
CA PHE A 63 16.68 -8.83 3.90
C PHE A 63 16.27 -9.12 2.44
N PHE A 64 15.44 -8.28 1.83
CA PHE A 64 15.08 -8.42 0.42
C PHE A 64 16.14 -7.81 -0.50
N ASN A 65 16.45 -8.57 -1.57
CA ASN A 65 17.25 -8.10 -2.69
C ASN A 65 16.36 -8.01 -3.93
N VAL A 66 16.17 -6.80 -4.42
CA VAL A 66 15.30 -6.52 -5.57
C VAL A 66 16.16 -6.27 -6.80
N SER A 67 15.98 -7.12 -7.81
CA SER A 67 16.54 -6.95 -9.14
C SER A 67 15.51 -6.34 -10.06
N LEU A 68 15.92 -5.35 -10.85
CA LEU A 68 15.10 -4.74 -11.89
C LEU A 68 15.63 -5.15 -13.26
N SER A 69 14.76 -5.62 -14.13
CA SER A 69 15.11 -5.84 -15.54
C SER A 69 15.40 -4.49 -16.19
N SER A 70 16.63 -4.33 -16.68
CA SER A 70 17.16 -3.10 -17.27
C SER A 70 16.48 -2.77 -18.61
N GLY A 71 16.28 -1.51 -18.90
CA GLY A 71 15.85 -1.04 -20.22
C GLY A 71 15.00 0.22 -20.24
N GLN A 72 14.60 0.74 -19.09
CA GLN A 72 13.82 1.98 -18.99
C GLN A 72 14.56 3.01 -18.13
N ASP A 73 14.26 4.28 -18.39
CA ASP A 73 14.69 5.39 -17.53
C ASP A 73 13.93 5.33 -16.19
N ILE A 74 14.53 4.59 -15.24
CA ILE A 74 13.94 4.33 -13.94
C ILE A 74 14.70 5.06 -12.85
N GLN A 75 13.98 5.57 -11.88
CA GLN A 75 14.51 5.99 -10.59
C GLN A 75 13.84 5.20 -9.47
N VAL A 76 14.60 4.87 -8.43
CA VAL A 76 14.11 4.04 -7.32
C VAL A 76 14.29 4.76 -5.99
N ILE A 77 13.24 4.72 -5.18
CA ILE A 77 13.30 5.02 -3.75
C ILE A 77 13.10 3.69 -3.03
N SER A 78 14.02 3.34 -2.13
CA SER A 78 13.88 2.13 -1.32
C SER A 78 13.94 2.45 0.16
N THR A 79 13.05 1.82 0.93
CA THR A 79 13.12 1.77 2.40
C THR A 79 13.32 0.32 2.82
N GLY A 80 14.51 0.00 3.28
CA GLY A 80 14.92 -1.32 3.74
C GLY A 80 15.56 -2.16 2.65
N ALA A 81 14.83 -2.65 1.68
CA ALA A 81 15.33 -3.56 0.64
C ALA A 81 16.57 -3.04 -0.08
N GLN A 82 17.49 -3.96 -0.39
CA GLN A 82 18.63 -3.70 -1.27
C GLN A 82 18.17 -3.78 -2.73
N VAL A 83 18.55 -2.82 -3.55
CA VAL A 83 18.12 -2.74 -4.95
C VAL A 83 19.35 -2.63 -5.86
N ASN A 84 19.39 -3.43 -6.92
CA ASN A 84 20.50 -3.49 -7.87
C ASN A 84 20.39 -2.47 -9.02
N VAL A 85 19.85 -1.32 -8.79
CA VAL A 85 19.86 -0.20 -9.74
C VAL A 85 20.73 0.91 -9.22
N GLY A 86 21.33 1.69 -10.14
CA GLY A 86 22.19 2.83 -9.89
C GLY A 86 21.92 3.59 -8.57
N ASP A 87 22.31 4.80 -8.41
CA ASP A 87 22.17 5.49 -7.12
C ASP A 87 20.71 5.64 -6.70
N PRO A 88 20.28 4.94 -5.62
CA PRO A 88 18.92 5.08 -5.12
C PRO A 88 18.71 6.50 -4.58
N ILE A 89 17.52 7.03 -4.80
CA ILE A 89 17.17 8.34 -4.24
C ILE A 89 17.09 8.25 -2.73
N ILE A 90 17.83 9.11 -2.04
CA ILE A 90 17.82 9.19 -0.58
C ILE A 90 16.60 9.96 -0.13
N ILE A 91 15.78 9.30 0.69
CA ILE A 91 14.60 9.95 1.30
C ILE A 91 15.07 10.99 2.31
N LYS A 92 14.59 12.20 2.17
CA LYS A 92 14.85 13.26 3.15
C LYS A 92 13.93 13.07 4.36
N PRO A 93 14.39 13.37 5.61
CA PRO A 93 13.63 13.13 6.83
C PRO A 93 12.23 13.78 6.90
N TRP A 94 12.01 14.84 6.15
CA TRP A 94 10.74 15.57 6.10
C TRP A 94 9.75 15.02 5.06
N THR A 95 10.12 13.99 4.30
CA THR A 95 9.24 13.44 3.26
C THR A 95 8.26 12.46 3.89
N GLU A 96 6.98 12.80 3.81
CA GLU A 96 5.90 11.96 4.34
C GLU A 96 5.61 10.76 3.40
N GLY A 97 5.38 9.59 4.00
CA GLY A 97 5.19 8.32 3.25
C GLY A 97 4.04 8.37 2.24
N GLN A 98 2.89 8.95 2.60
CA GLN A 98 1.74 9.11 1.70
C GLN A 98 2.05 9.99 0.49
N ASN A 99 2.95 10.96 0.64
CA ASN A 99 3.41 11.81 -0.46
C ASN A 99 4.32 11.02 -1.41
N LEU A 100 5.17 10.14 -0.88
CA LEU A 100 6.00 9.24 -1.68
C LEU A 100 5.13 8.28 -2.51
N VAL A 101 4.13 7.64 -1.88
CA VAL A 101 3.17 6.78 -2.58
C VAL A 101 2.50 7.53 -3.72
N ALA A 102 1.89 8.68 -3.43
CA ALA A 102 1.16 9.47 -4.43
C ALA A 102 2.04 10.03 -5.56
N SER A 103 3.37 10.12 -5.34
CA SER A 103 4.32 10.63 -6.32
C SER A 103 4.92 9.55 -7.21
N SER A 104 4.74 8.28 -6.85
CA SER A 104 5.31 7.14 -7.55
C SER A 104 4.46 6.71 -8.74
N ASP A 105 5.08 6.04 -9.70
CA ASP A 105 4.39 5.39 -10.81
C ASP A 105 4.09 3.92 -10.48
N LEU A 106 4.93 3.32 -9.63
CA LEU A 106 4.76 1.97 -9.10
C LEU A 106 5.20 1.92 -7.63
N VAL A 107 4.44 1.25 -6.79
CA VAL A 107 4.80 0.92 -5.41
C VAL A 107 4.99 -0.58 -5.28
N VAL A 108 6.09 -1.01 -4.65
CA VAL A 108 6.35 -2.40 -4.31
C VAL A 108 6.40 -2.53 -2.79
N CYS A 109 5.50 -3.32 -2.22
CA CYS A 109 5.32 -3.38 -0.78
C CYS A 109 4.94 -4.78 -0.30
N LYS A 110 4.93 -4.99 1.01
CA LYS A 110 4.25 -6.16 1.60
C LYS A 110 2.73 -5.93 1.63
N CYS A 111 1.97 -7.03 1.64
CA CYS A 111 0.51 -6.99 1.73
C CYS A 111 0.06 -6.45 3.09
N GLY A 112 -0.02 -5.13 3.22
CA GLY A 112 -0.45 -4.41 4.43
C GLY A 112 -1.51 -3.38 4.12
N TYR A 113 -2.58 -3.33 4.95
CA TYR A 113 -3.75 -2.49 4.69
C TYR A 113 -3.39 -1.02 4.40
N GLY A 114 -2.54 -0.41 5.22
CA GLY A 114 -2.21 1.02 5.08
C GLY A 114 -1.63 1.35 3.71
N MET A 115 -0.63 0.59 3.26
CA MET A 115 0.02 0.83 1.97
C MET A 115 -0.92 0.54 0.79
N ILE A 116 -1.62 -0.59 0.85
CA ILE A 116 -2.57 -0.98 -0.22
C ILE A 116 -3.72 0.04 -0.31
N SER A 117 -4.28 0.48 0.81
CA SER A 117 -5.34 1.48 0.79
C SER A 117 -4.86 2.85 0.26
N GLU A 118 -3.63 3.25 0.57
CA GLU A 118 -3.03 4.46 0.00
C GLU A 118 -2.85 4.34 -1.52
N CYS A 119 -2.36 3.20 -2.01
CA CYS A 119 -2.23 2.96 -3.45
C CYS A 119 -3.59 3.01 -4.17
N LEU A 120 -4.59 2.30 -3.64
CA LEU A 120 -5.93 2.21 -4.22
C LEU A 120 -6.64 3.57 -4.27
N THR A 121 -6.60 4.33 -3.18
CA THR A 121 -7.30 5.62 -3.10
C THR A 121 -6.59 6.75 -3.86
N ASN A 122 -5.30 6.61 -4.15
CA ASN A 122 -4.54 7.54 -4.99
C ASN A 122 -4.36 7.06 -6.43
N ASN A 123 -4.96 5.90 -6.79
CA ASN A 123 -4.86 5.31 -8.12
C ASN A 123 -3.40 5.07 -8.57
N ILE A 124 -2.58 4.58 -7.65
CA ILE A 124 -1.18 4.25 -7.90
C ILE A 124 -1.07 2.75 -8.19
N LYS A 125 -0.34 2.40 -9.24
CA LYS A 125 -0.01 1.01 -9.54
C LYS A 125 0.83 0.42 -8.42
N PHE A 126 0.55 -0.83 -8.04
CA PHE A 126 1.33 -1.49 -7.00
C PHE A 126 1.49 -2.98 -7.23
N GLN A 127 2.57 -3.52 -6.70
CA GLN A 127 2.82 -4.95 -6.55
C GLN A 127 3.05 -5.24 -5.08
N PHE A 128 2.62 -6.40 -4.62
CA PHE A 128 2.74 -6.74 -3.21
C PHE A 128 3.18 -8.17 -2.97
N LEU A 129 3.97 -8.36 -1.91
CA LEU A 129 4.37 -9.66 -1.42
C LEU A 129 3.40 -10.14 -0.33
N ILE A 130 3.19 -11.45 -0.31
CA ILE A 130 2.34 -12.11 0.66
C ILE A 130 3.18 -13.07 1.50
N ASP A 131 3.11 -12.91 2.81
CA ASP A 131 3.51 -13.98 3.72
C ASP A 131 2.32 -14.92 3.91
N GLU A 132 2.41 -16.10 3.31
CA GLU A 132 1.35 -17.11 3.39
C GLU A 132 1.11 -17.64 4.81
N ASN A 133 2.02 -17.40 5.75
CA ASN A 133 1.82 -17.76 7.15
C ASN A 133 1.10 -16.68 7.95
N HIS A 134 0.84 -15.51 7.35
CA HIS A 134 0.18 -14.40 8.01
C HIS A 134 -1.33 -14.39 7.70
N PRO A 135 -2.22 -14.71 8.66
CA PRO A 135 -3.66 -14.86 8.41
C PRO A 135 -4.32 -13.61 7.82
N GLU A 136 -3.92 -12.43 8.29
CA GLU A 136 -4.44 -11.15 7.80
C GLU A 136 -4.09 -10.95 6.31
N GLN A 137 -2.84 -11.20 5.92
CA GLN A 137 -2.41 -11.05 4.54
C GLN A 137 -3.12 -12.03 3.61
N LYS A 138 -3.38 -13.26 4.05
CA LYS A 138 -4.22 -14.22 3.30
C LYS A 138 -5.64 -13.70 3.07
N ALA A 139 -6.25 -13.12 4.11
CA ALA A 139 -7.59 -12.57 4.00
C ALA A 139 -7.62 -11.39 3.02
N MET A 140 -6.66 -10.48 3.15
CA MET A 140 -6.50 -9.34 2.26
C MET A 140 -6.28 -9.76 0.80
N PHE A 141 -5.41 -10.73 0.56
CA PHE A 141 -5.13 -11.26 -0.78
C PHE A 141 -6.38 -11.83 -1.43
N LYS A 142 -7.17 -12.60 -0.68
CA LYS A 142 -8.43 -13.15 -1.18
C LYS A 142 -9.42 -12.06 -1.60
N GLU A 143 -9.54 -11.02 -0.80
CA GLU A 143 -10.43 -9.88 -1.11
C GLU A 143 -9.90 -9.06 -2.29
N LEU A 144 -8.58 -8.82 -2.38
CA LEU A 144 -7.95 -8.15 -3.51
C LEU A 144 -8.19 -8.92 -4.82
N ASN A 145 -8.02 -10.24 -4.81
CA ASN A 145 -8.33 -11.07 -5.98
C ASN A 145 -9.80 -10.97 -6.39
N SER A 146 -10.72 -10.88 -5.42
CA SER A 146 -12.16 -10.72 -5.74
C SER A 146 -12.48 -9.36 -6.39
N LEU A 147 -11.61 -8.37 -6.18
CA LEU A 147 -11.67 -7.06 -6.84
C LEU A 147 -10.91 -7.03 -8.18
N GLY A 148 -10.39 -8.17 -8.64
CA GLY A 148 -9.60 -8.27 -9.87
C GLY A 148 -8.14 -7.80 -9.73
N ILE A 149 -7.67 -7.58 -8.50
CA ILE A 149 -6.31 -7.08 -8.22
C ILE A 149 -5.39 -8.27 -7.97
N ASN A 150 -4.67 -8.70 -9.01
CA ASN A 150 -3.81 -9.89 -9.00
C ASN A 150 -2.30 -9.55 -9.03
N SER A 151 -1.91 -8.44 -8.44
CA SER A 151 -0.53 -7.93 -8.49
C SER A 151 0.39 -8.53 -7.42
N SER A 152 0.23 -9.83 -7.09
CA SER A 152 1.05 -10.49 -6.07
C SER A 152 2.39 -10.95 -6.62
N ILE A 153 3.43 -10.76 -5.81
CA ILE A 153 4.76 -11.34 -6.00
C ILE A 153 4.86 -12.55 -5.07
N SER A 154 5.20 -13.72 -5.60
CA SER A 154 5.02 -15.00 -4.90
C SER A 154 6.17 -15.43 -4.00
N ASP A 155 7.28 -14.70 -3.92
CA ASP A 155 8.50 -15.24 -3.33
C ASP A 155 8.98 -14.53 -2.05
N TRP A 156 8.13 -14.54 -1.01
CA TRP A 156 8.51 -14.05 0.32
C TRP A 156 9.72 -14.78 0.93
N LYS A 157 9.88 -16.09 0.62
CA LYS A 157 10.87 -16.93 1.31
C LYS A 157 12.29 -16.81 0.78
N SER A 158 12.46 -16.52 -0.51
CA SER A 158 13.81 -16.43 -1.12
C SER A 158 14.56 -15.16 -0.71
N GLY A 159 13.83 -14.11 -0.32
CA GLY A 159 14.40 -12.78 -0.14
C GLY A 159 14.90 -12.15 -1.45
N LYS A 160 14.65 -12.78 -2.60
CA LYS A 160 15.04 -12.28 -3.93
C LYS A 160 13.80 -11.99 -4.75
N ILE A 161 13.76 -10.84 -5.37
CA ILE A 161 12.65 -10.39 -6.20
C ILE A 161 13.21 -9.92 -7.52
N ASP A 162 12.81 -10.58 -8.60
CA ASP A 162 13.03 -10.08 -9.95
C ASP A 162 11.78 -9.33 -10.38
N LEU A 163 11.85 -8.00 -10.31
CA LEU A 163 10.71 -7.13 -10.59
C LEU A 163 10.60 -6.90 -12.09
N ASP A 164 9.53 -7.38 -12.69
CA ASP A 164 9.16 -7.02 -14.05
C ASP A 164 8.27 -5.77 -14.04
N ILE A 165 8.85 -4.65 -14.45
CA ILE A 165 8.16 -3.35 -14.53
C ILE A 165 7.26 -3.21 -15.76
N ASN A 166 7.42 -4.10 -16.76
CA ASN A 166 6.59 -4.14 -17.97
C ASN A 166 5.27 -4.88 -17.75
N LEU A 167 5.07 -5.45 -16.56
CA LEU A 167 3.79 -6.07 -16.22
C LEU A 167 2.67 -5.07 -16.45
N ASN A 168 1.72 -5.48 -17.27
CA ASN A 168 0.49 -4.74 -17.54
C ASN A 168 -0.37 -4.74 -16.27
N ILE A 169 0.02 -3.92 -15.30
CA ILE A 169 -0.80 -3.68 -14.12
C ILE A 169 -1.95 -2.79 -14.61
N GLU A 170 -3.13 -3.38 -14.71
CA GLU A 170 -4.32 -2.63 -15.12
C GLU A 170 -4.49 -1.41 -14.20
N LYS A 171 -4.80 -0.29 -14.80
CA LYS A 171 -5.12 0.92 -14.05
C LYS A 171 -6.47 0.69 -13.38
N LEU A 172 -6.46 0.67 -12.07
CA LEU A 172 -7.69 0.51 -11.29
C LEU A 172 -8.49 1.81 -11.34
N GLU A 173 -9.82 1.69 -11.33
CA GLU A 173 -10.65 2.86 -11.10
C GLU A 173 -10.40 3.43 -9.70
N PRO A 174 -10.35 4.76 -9.54
CA PRO A 174 -10.11 5.37 -8.24
C PRO A 174 -11.15 4.95 -7.21
N ILE A 175 -10.68 4.41 -6.11
CA ILE A 175 -11.55 4.00 -5.00
C ILE A 175 -11.70 5.19 -4.03
N ALA A 176 -12.94 5.50 -3.67
CA ALA A 176 -13.23 6.61 -2.77
C ALA A 176 -12.62 6.39 -1.36
N ASN A 177 -12.11 7.46 -0.77
CA ASN A 177 -11.60 7.48 0.58
C ASN A 177 -12.71 7.88 1.56
N ASP A 178 -13.01 7.02 2.53
CA ASP A 178 -14.12 7.17 3.50
C ASP A 178 -13.70 7.79 4.85
N ASN A 179 -12.58 8.48 4.92
CA ASN A 179 -12.10 9.11 6.16
C ASN A 179 -13.17 10.02 6.83
N ALA A 180 -13.95 10.76 6.02
CA ALA A 180 -14.99 11.63 6.53
C ALA A 180 -16.10 10.84 7.25
N LYS A 181 -16.57 9.76 6.63
CA LYS A 181 -17.58 8.88 7.20
C LYS A 181 -17.13 8.21 8.50
N VAL A 182 -15.87 7.76 8.55
CA VAL A 182 -15.29 7.19 9.78
C VAL A 182 -15.24 8.23 10.89
N LYS A 183 -14.83 9.46 10.58
CA LYS A 183 -14.83 10.57 11.53
C LYS A 183 -16.23 10.85 12.08
N GLU A 184 -17.23 10.89 11.24
CA GLU A 184 -18.64 11.10 11.63
C GLU A 184 -19.11 10.00 12.58
N LEU A 185 -18.91 8.73 12.24
CA LEU A 185 -19.27 7.59 13.08
C LEU A 185 -18.61 7.64 14.46
N ILE A 186 -17.33 8.00 14.53
CA ILE A 186 -16.62 8.15 15.80
C ILE A 186 -17.21 9.28 16.62
N LEU A 187 -17.50 10.44 16.01
CA LEU A 187 -18.06 11.61 16.72
C LEU A 187 -19.48 11.37 17.21
N GLU A 188 -20.29 10.60 16.50
CA GLU A 188 -21.63 10.18 16.94
C GLU A 188 -21.55 9.22 18.14
N PHE A 189 -20.56 8.36 18.18
CA PHE A 189 -20.39 7.40 19.27
C PHE A 189 -19.88 8.04 20.58
N ILE A 190 -19.11 9.14 20.49
CA ILE A 190 -18.53 9.82 21.67
C ILE A 190 -19.53 10.80 22.32
N LYS A 191 -20.61 11.15 21.63
CA LYS A 191 -21.69 12.00 22.18
C LYS A 191 -22.60 11.22 23.13
#